data_9124c140b24191d6983b35f6571b41c5
#
_entry.id   9124c140b24191d6983b35f6571b41c5
#
_cell.length_a   1.000
_cell.length_b   1.000
_cell.length_c   1.000
_cell.angle_alpha   90.00
_cell.angle_beta   90.00
_cell.angle_gamma   90.00
#
_symmetry.space_group_name_H-M   'P 1'
#
loop_
_entity.id
_entity.type
_entity.pdbx_description
1 polymer ?
#
loop_
_entity_poly.entity_id
_entity_poly.type
_entity_poly.pdbx_seq_one_letter_code
_entity_poly.pdbx_strand_id
1 'polypeptide(L)'
;MIRVLESLGRDFTIVFITGRWAMGQAKVDAFIDNLLPNIKKIVFCKPHDYPGTTAEYKLAQIKELESDGYKFYMGLDDHSAVIGLLHNHGMFVAKVISD
;
A
#
# COMPACT_ATOMS: atom_id res chain seq x y z
N MET A 1 12.77 1.43 7.72
CA MET A 1 11.55 0.90 7.07
C MET A 1 11.80 -0.33 6.22
N ILE A 2 12.80 -0.31 5.33
CA ILE A 2 13.08 -1.46 4.46
C ILE A 2 13.33 -2.75 5.24
N ARG A 3 14.07 -2.70 6.32
CA ARG A 3 14.31 -3.88 7.18
C ARG A 3 13.02 -4.44 7.77
N VAL A 4 12.11 -3.57 8.16
CA VAL A 4 10.80 -3.98 8.69
C VAL A 4 10.01 -4.70 7.60
N LEU A 5 9.98 -4.14 6.39
CA LEU A 5 9.29 -4.74 5.25
C LEU A 5 9.89 -6.07 4.84
N GLU A 6 11.21 -6.19 4.83
CA GLU A 6 11.89 -7.46 4.55
C GLU A 6 11.52 -8.53 5.58
N SER A 7 11.49 -8.13 6.86
CA SER A 7 11.12 -9.03 7.95
C SER A 7 9.68 -9.51 7.83
N LEU A 8 8.75 -8.60 7.59
CA LEU A 8 7.34 -8.93 7.40
C LEU A 8 7.11 -9.75 6.13
N GLY A 9 7.86 -9.46 5.07
CA GLY A 9 7.74 -10.14 3.79
C GLY A 9 8.10 -11.61 3.80
N ARG A 10 8.75 -12.10 4.85
CA ARG A 10 9.02 -13.53 5.01
C ARG A 10 7.74 -14.33 5.28
N ASP A 11 6.79 -13.74 6.01
CA ASP A 11 5.60 -14.42 6.47
C ASP A 11 4.31 -13.88 5.82
N PHE A 12 4.36 -12.68 5.25
CA PHE A 12 3.20 -11.99 4.72
C PHE A 12 3.47 -11.48 3.30
N THR A 13 2.40 -11.38 2.52
CA THR A 13 2.46 -10.64 1.26
C THR A 13 2.37 -9.15 1.59
N ILE A 14 3.28 -8.35 1.05
CA ILE A 14 3.27 -6.90 1.23
C ILE A 14 2.51 -6.27 0.06
N VAL A 15 1.54 -5.42 0.38
CA VAL A 15 0.78 -4.68 -0.63
C VAL A 15 1.22 -3.22 -0.58
N PHE A 16 1.72 -2.73 -1.70
CA PHE A 16 2.12 -1.33 -1.86
C PHE A 16 1.05 -0.62 -2.68
N ILE A 17 0.49 0.45 -2.13
CA ILE A 17 -0.50 1.27 -2.83
C ILE A 17 -0.01 2.70 -2.80
N THR A 18 0.33 3.26 -3.95
CA THR A 18 0.88 4.61 -4.05
C THR A 18 -0.02 5.53 -4.89
N GLY A 19 -0.07 6.81 -4.49
CA GLY A 19 -0.73 7.85 -5.27
C GLY A 19 0.17 8.48 -6.35
N ARG A 20 1.38 8.00 -6.51
CA ARG A 20 2.36 8.60 -7.45
C ARG A 20 2.09 8.17 -8.90
N TRP A 21 1.06 8.73 -9.50
CA TRP A 21 0.69 8.42 -10.87
C TRP A 21 1.73 8.86 -11.90
N ALA A 22 2.53 9.90 -11.61
CA ALA A 22 3.52 10.46 -12.53
C ALA A 22 4.63 9.47 -12.92
N MET A 23 4.90 8.49 -12.07
CA MET A 23 5.89 7.45 -12.35
C MET A 23 5.34 6.33 -13.24
N GLY A 24 4.04 6.09 -13.18
CA GLY A 24 3.40 4.97 -13.86
C GLY A 24 3.64 3.62 -13.17
N GLN A 25 2.76 2.67 -13.43
CA GLN A 25 2.79 1.34 -12.78
C GLN A 25 4.11 0.61 -13.03
N ALA A 26 4.58 0.57 -14.26
CA ALA A 26 5.80 -0.18 -14.60
C ALA A 26 7.04 0.33 -13.88
N LYS A 27 7.18 1.65 -13.75
CA LYS A 27 8.31 2.26 -13.05
C LYS A 27 8.24 2.04 -11.54
N VAL A 28 7.03 2.09 -10.97
CA VAL A 28 6.83 1.80 -9.54
C VAL A 28 7.16 0.34 -9.26
N ASP A 29 6.67 -0.58 -10.09
CA ASP A 29 6.99 -2.00 -9.97
C ASP A 29 8.50 -2.26 -9.99
N ALA A 30 9.21 -1.66 -10.95
CA ALA A 30 10.66 -1.81 -11.07
C ALA A 30 11.38 -1.24 -9.85
N PHE A 31 10.95 -0.10 -9.34
CA PHE A 31 11.53 0.54 -8.17
C PHE A 31 11.38 -0.35 -6.93
N ILE A 32 10.18 -0.88 -6.70
CA ILE A 32 9.91 -1.76 -5.55
C ILE A 32 10.65 -3.09 -5.69
N ASP A 33 10.69 -3.68 -6.89
CA ASP A 33 11.46 -4.89 -7.15
C ASP A 33 12.94 -4.73 -6.85
N ASN A 34 13.49 -3.56 -7.18
CA ASN A 34 14.90 -3.27 -6.92
C ASN A 34 15.19 -3.12 -5.42
N LEU A 35 14.26 -2.51 -4.66
CA LEU A 35 14.42 -2.32 -3.22
C LEU A 35 14.19 -3.62 -2.42
N LEU A 36 13.22 -4.42 -2.82
CA LEU A 36 12.75 -5.60 -2.08
C LEU A 36 12.57 -6.78 -3.03
N PRO A 37 13.67 -7.34 -3.59
CA PRO A 37 13.57 -8.32 -4.65
C PRO A 37 13.05 -9.69 -4.22
N ASN A 38 13.16 -10.03 -2.94
CA ASN A 38 12.90 -11.39 -2.45
C ASN A 38 11.64 -11.55 -1.63
N ILE A 39 10.72 -10.60 -1.68
CA ILE A 39 9.46 -10.68 -0.94
C ILE A 39 8.28 -10.86 -1.89
N LYS A 40 7.23 -11.52 -1.41
CA LYS A 40 5.95 -11.54 -2.11
C LYS A 40 5.29 -10.18 -1.98
N LYS A 41 4.95 -9.58 -3.11
CA LYS A 41 4.37 -8.25 -3.10
C LYS A 41 3.35 -8.05 -4.20
N ILE A 42 2.41 -7.16 -3.94
CA ILE A 42 1.43 -6.66 -4.90
C ILE A 42 1.59 -5.15 -4.90
N VAL A 43 1.68 -4.55 -6.07
CA VAL A 43 1.92 -3.10 -6.19
C VAL A 43 0.82 -2.47 -7.01
N PHE A 44 0.18 -1.46 -6.45
CA PHE A 44 -0.81 -0.64 -7.14
C PHE A 44 -0.34 0.80 -7.23
N CYS A 45 -0.46 1.39 -8.41
CA CYS A 45 -0.19 2.80 -8.63
C CYS A 45 -1.48 3.48 -9.07
N LYS A 46 -1.88 4.55 -8.36
CA LYS A 46 -3.10 5.26 -8.69
C LYS A 46 -3.01 5.87 -10.09
N PRO A 47 -3.98 5.58 -10.99
CA PRO A 47 -4.04 6.28 -12.27
C PRO A 47 -4.26 7.77 -12.08
N HIS A 48 -3.66 8.61 -12.94
CA HIS A 48 -3.82 10.05 -12.81
C HIS A 48 -5.25 10.53 -13.08
N ASP A 49 -6.03 9.74 -13.83
CA ASP A 49 -7.43 10.04 -14.14
C ASP A 49 -8.42 9.44 -13.15
N TYR A 50 -7.93 8.87 -12.05
CA TYR A 50 -8.81 8.33 -11.01
C TYR A 50 -9.69 9.44 -10.43
N PRO A 51 -11.04 9.24 -10.39
CA PRO A 51 -11.97 10.32 -10.03
C PRO A 51 -12.03 10.67 -8.54
N GLY A 52 -11.34 9.93 -7.69
CA GLY A 52 -11.33 10.14 -6.25
C GLY A 52 -9.99 10.59 -5.71
N THR A 53 -9.92 10.72 -4.39
CA THR A 53 -8.68 11.06 -3.68
C THR A 53 -7.75 9.85 -3.60
N THR A 54 -6.49 10.09 -3.24
CA THR A 54 -5.53 9.02 -2.98
C THR A 54 -6.01 8.11 -1.86
N ALA A 55 -6.59 8.67 -0.79
CA ALA A 55 -7.13 7.88 0.32
C ALA A 55 -8.27 6.98 -0.16
N GLU A 56 -9.18 7.50 -0.96
CA GLU A 56 -10.28 6.72 -1.53
C GLU A 56 -9.77 5.60 -2.45
N TYR A 57 -8.75 5.89 -3.25
CA TYR A 57 -8.13 4.88 -4.11
C TYR A 57 -7.54 3.74 -3.28
N LYS A 58 -6.78 4.07 -2.24
CA LYS A 58 -6.16 3.06 -1.36
C LYS A 58 -7.21 2.17 -0.71
N LEU A 59 -8.27 2.76 -0.20
CA LEU A 59 -9.36 1.97 0.39
C LEU A 59 -10.06 1.08 -0.63
N ALA A 60 -10.27 1.58 -1.85
CA ALA A 60 -10.89 0.80 -2.91
C ALA A 60 -10.07 -0.44 -3.27
N GLN A 61 -8.74 -0.30 -3.34
CA GLN A 61 -7.86 -1.43 -3.62
C GLN A 61 -7.88 -2.46 -2.48
N ILE A 62 -7.90 -1.99 -1.24
CA ILE A 62 -8.00 -2.86 -0.07
C ILE A 62 -9.30 -3.67 -0.11
N LYS A 63 -10.42 -3.02 -0.37
CA LYS A 63 -11.72 -3.68 -0.46
C LYS A 63 -11.75 -4.73 -1.58
N GLU A 64 -11.13 -4.42 -2.71
CA GLU A 64 -11.04 -5.35 -3.83
C GLU A 64 -10.24 -6.60 -3.47
N LEU A 65 -9.09 -6.42 -2.82
CA LEU A 65 -8.28 -7.55 -2.36
C LEU A 65 -8.99 -8.36 -1.29
N GLU A 66 -9.69 -7.73 -0.36
CA GLU A 66 -10.50 -8.44 0.63
C GLU A 66 -11.57 -9.28 -0.02
N SER A 67 -12.19 -8.76 -1.08
CA SER A 67 -13.17 -9.47 -1.90
C SER A 67 -12.57 -10.71 -2.56
N ASP A 68 -11.29 -10.66 -2.89
CA ASP A 68 -10.54 -11.79 -3.47
C ASP A 68 -10.00 -12.77 -2.42
N GLY A 69 -10.31 -12.55 -1.15
CA GLY A 69 -9.94 -13.45 -0.07
C GLY A 69 -8.72 -13.04 0.76
N TYR A 70 -8.09 -11.91 0.45
CA TYR A 70 -6.97 -11.41 1.26
C TYR A 70 -7.46 -10.86 2.60
N LYS A 71 -6.66 -11.07 3.63
CA LYS A 71 -6.92 -10.53 4.96
C LYS A 71 -5.78 -9.61 5.36
N PHE A 72 -6.11 -8.38 5.71
CA PHE A 72 -5.12 -7.39 6.13
C PHE A 72 -4.96 -7.44 7.65
N TYR A 73 -3.71 -7.56 8.11
CA TYR A 73 -3.38 -7.57 9.53
C TYR A 73 -3.02 -6.19 10.03
N MET A 74 -2.37 -5.38 9.19
CA MET A 74 -2.07 -3.99 9.53
C MET A 74 -1.70 -3.20 8.28
N GLY A 75 -1.74 -1.89 8.39
CA GLY A 75 -1.24 -0.97 7.38
C GLY A 75 -0.22 0.00 7.96
N LEU A 76 0.57 0.58 7.07
CA LEU A 76 1.53 1.64 7.39
C LEU A 76 1.31 2.79 6.41
N ASP A 77 1.15 4.00 6.91
CA ASP A 77 1.01 5.18 6.06
C ASP A 77 1.48 6.42 6.82
N ASP A 78 1.90 7.45 6.08
CA ASP A 78 2.33 8.71 6.66
C ASP A 78 1.25 9.80 6.57
N HIS A 79 0.18 9.54 5.84
CA HIS A 79 -0.86 10.52 5.56
C HIS A 79 -2.08 10.33 6.47
N SER A 80 -2.42 11.35 7.25
CA SER A 80 -3.50 11.29 8.24
C SER A 80 -4.87 10.97 7.64
N ALA A 81 -5.17 11.48 6.45
CA ALA A 81 -6.45 11.21 5.80
C ALA A 81 -6.60 9.73 5.42
N VAL A 82 -5.50 9.10 4.96
CA VAL A 82 -5.48 7.67 4.66
C VAL A 82 -5.68 6.86 5.93
N ILE A 83 -4.94 7.19 6.98
CA ILE A 83 -5.02 6.49 8.26
C ILE A 83 -6.44 6.54 8.81
N GLY A 84 -7.07 7.72 8.79
CA GLY A 84 -8.45 7.89 9.28
C GLY A 84 -9.45 7.06 8.50
N LEU A 85 -9.33 7.05 7.18
CA LEU A 85 -10.24 6.30 6.32
C LEU A 85 -10.11 4.79 6.52
N LEU A 86 -8.87 4.29 6.61
CA LEU A 86 -8.62 2.87 6.84
C LEU A 86 -9.01 2.43 8.25
N HIS A 87 -8.81 3.29 9.26
CA HIS A 87 -9.28 3.05 10.62
C HIS A 87 -10.80 2.90 10.67
N ASN A 88 -11.51 3.75 9.96
CA ASN A 88 -12.97 3.66 9.89
C ASN A 88 -13.44 2.38 9.19
N HIS A 89 -12.61 1.82 8.32
CA HIS A 89 -12.88 0.54 7.68
C HIS A 89 -12.61 -0.65 8.61
N GLY A 90 -12.02 -0.39 9.79
CA GLY A 90 -11.72 -1.42 10.79
C GLY A 90 -10.30 -1.96 10.71
N MET A 91 -9.43 -1.32 9.95
CA MET A 91 -8.05 -1.75 9.77
C MET A 91 -7.12 -1.06 10.79
N PHE A 92 -6.21 -1.82 11.37
CA PHE A 92 -5.15 -1.24 12.19
C PHE A 92 -4.10 -0.60 11.29
N VAL A 93 -3.85 0.69 11.49
CA VAL A 93 -2.87 1.43 10.68
C VAL A 93 -1.96 2.23 11.59
N ALA A 94 -0.66 2.03 11.43
CA ALA A 94 0.34 2.80 12.15
C ALA A 94 0.83 3.96 11.27
N LYS A 95 1.03 5.12 11.89
CA LYS A 95 1.57 6.28 11.20
C LYS A 95 3.09 6.17 11.12
N VAL A 96 3.61 6.29 9.91
CA VAL A 96 5.06 6.37 9.68
C VAL A 96 5.46 7.84 9.75
N ILE A 97 6.40 8.13 10.63
CA ILE A 97 6.96 9.49 10.76
C ILE A 97 8.27 9.52 10.01
N SER A 98 8.36 10.39 9.02
CA SER A 98 9.61 10.62 8.29
C SER A 98 10.35 11.80 8.91
N ASP A 99 11.65 11.66 9.02
CA ASP A 99 12.52 12.70 9.55
C ASP A 99 12.73 13.84 8.57
#